data_efedca338fcc65ec4315e7d320d3f42b
#
_entry.id   efedca338fcc65ec4315e7d320d3f42b
#
_cell.length_a   1.000
_cell.length_b   1.000
_cell.length_c   1.000
_cell.angle_alpha   90.00
_cell.angle_beta   90.00
_cell.angle_gamma   90.00
#
_symmetry.space_group_name_H-M   'P 1'
#
loop_
_entity.id
_entity.type
_entity.pdbx_description
1 polymer ?
#
loop_
_entity_poly.entity_id
_entity_poly.type
_entity_poly.pdbx_seq_one_letter_code
_entity_poly.pdbx_strand_id
1 'polypeptide(L)'
;MAKQIIYGEQARKALQSGIDKLADTVKITLGPKGRNVVIDKKYGAPLITNDGVTIAKEIELEDAFENMGAQLIKEVATKTNDVAGDGTTTATLLAQALVREGMKNVAAGANPMVVKKGISKAVKTAIETVKANSNPVNTFEDIARIATISSADESIGTLIAEAMEIVTTDGVITVEESKTAETCKEVVEGMQFDRGYISPYMATDLDKMEAVIDDASILITDKKISNIQEVLPLLEQVLKMGKKLVIIAEDVEGEALATLLVNKLRGTFTCVAVKAPGFGDRRKEMLQDIAILTGGQVITSDLGLELNTATLDMLGNARQVVITKENTTIVDGAGDKATIKARVNQIKSQIEASTSEFDTEKLQERLAKLAGGVAVIKVGAATETEMKEKKLRIDDALAATKAAVEEGSVAGGGVALLNAIPSVNALLEATEDQDEKTGIRIVLKALEEPVRQIAKNAGLEGSVIINSIVSSGKVGYGFNFAKEEYVMMAEAGILDPTKVTRSALENASSVAAMVLTTESLITDIPDPAADAAAAAAMAQGGGMY
;
A
#
# COMPACT_ATOMS: atom_id res chain seq x y z
N MET A 1 -5.91 33.25 11.98
CA MET A 1 -7.01 32.61 12.74
C MET A 1 -6.60 32.46 14.19
N ALA A 2 -7.53 32.65 15.14
CA ALA A 2 -7.27 32.41 16.56
C ALA A 2 -7.14 30.92 16.82
N LYS A 3 -6.35 30.52 17.82
CA LYS A 3 -6.12 29.13 18.18
C LYS A 3 -6.83 28.78 19.49
N GLN A 4 -7.39 27.60 19.55
CA GLN A 4 -7.85 26.98 20.79
C GLN A 4 -6.80 25.98 21.26
N ILE A 5 -6.51 25.99 22.56
CA ILE A 5 -5.46 25.16 23.15
C ILE A 5 -6.03 24.43 24.37
N ILE A 6 -5.79 23.14 24.47
CA ILE A 6 -6.10 22.32 25.65
C ILE A 6 -4.85 21.59 26.13
N TYR A 7 -4.80 21.27 27.41
CA TYR A 7 -3.62 20.74 28.08
C TYR A 7 -3.94 19.52 28.95
N GLY A 8 -2.90 18.78 29.30
CA GLY A 8 -2.90 17.76 30.32
C GLY A 8 -3.91 16.64 30.08
N GLU A 9 -4.68 16.33 31.10
CA GLU A 9 -5.65 15.23 31.06
C GLU A 9 -6.74 15.45 30.01
N GLN A 10 -7.17 16.69 29.81
CA GLN A 10 -8.20 17.00 28.80
C GLN A 10 -7.68 16.72 27.39
N ALA A 11 -6.45 17.11 27.08
CA ALA A 11 -5.81 16.83 25.80
C ALA A 11 -5.67 15.31 25.56
N ARG A 12 -5.19 14.58 26.56
CA ARG A 12 -5.05 13.11 26.48
C ARG A 12 -6.36 12.40 26.30
N LYS A 13 -7.44 12.80 26.99
CA LYS A 13 -8.78 12.21 26.83
C LYS A 13 -9.36 12.45 25.45
N ALA A 14 -9.20 13.65 24.90
CA ALA A 14 -9.67 13.96 23.55
C ALA A 14 -8.96 13.11 22.49
N LEU A 15 -7.62 13.02 22.56
CA LEU A 15 -6.86 12.13 21.67
C LEU A 15 -7.31 10.68 21.77
N GLN A 16 -7.43 10.15 23.00
CA GLN A 16 -7.85 8.76 23.21
C GLN A 16 -9.26 8.50 22.69
N SER A 17 -10.20 9.45 22.88
CA SER A 17 -11.57 9.33 22.36
C SER A 17 -11.57 9.21 20.83
N GLY A 18 -10.82 10.05 20.14
CA GLY A 18 -10.70 9.99 18.68
C GLY A 18 -10.07 8.69 18.18
N ILE A 19 -8.97 8.26 18.83
CA ILE A 19 -8.33 6.97 18.57
C ILE A 19 -9.32 5.82 18.74
N ASP A 20 -10.07 5.82 19.84
CA ASP A 20 -11.03 4.76 20.16
C ASP A 20 -12.17 4.71 19.14
N LYS A 21 -12.74 5.84 18.74
CA LYS A 21 -13.81 5.90 17.74
C LYS A 21 -13.39 5.29 16.41
N LEU A 22 -12.20 5.63 15.91
CA LEU A 22 -11.69 5.06 14.66
C LEU A 22 -11.37 3.57 14.82
N ALA A 23 -10.58 3.21 15.82
CA ALA A 23 -10.12 1.83 15.98
C ALA A 23 -11.29 0.87 16.30
N ASP A 24 -12.29 1.31 17.07
CA ASP A 24 -13.48 0.50 17.38
C ASP A 24 -14.32 0.23 16.11
N THR A 25 -14.30 1.13 15.14
CA THR A 25 -14.97 0.94 13.83
C THR A 25 -14.18 -0.05 12.95
N VAL A 26 -12.85 0.03 12.94
CA VAL A 26 -12.00 -0.80 12.07
C VAL A 26 -11.88 -2.23 12.61
N LYS A 27 -11.65 -2.43 13.91
CA LYS A 27 -11.30 -3.75 14.50
C LYS A 27 -12.40 -4.82 14.39
N ILE A 28 -13.65 -4.44 14.10
CA ILE A 28 -14.75 -5.41 13.90
C ILE A 28 -14.57 -6.25 12.63
N THR A 29 -13.70 -5.82 11.71
CA THR A 29 -13.41 -6.53 10.46
C THR A 29 -12.38 -7.66 10.63
N LEU A 30 -11.66 -7.71 11.78
CA LEU A 30 -10.53 -8.59 11.98
C LEU A 30 -10.94 -10.06 12.15
N GLY A 31 -10.24 -10.94 11.44
CA GLY A 31 -10.34 -12.39 11.56
C GLY A 31 -11.47 -13.05 10.74
N PRO A 32 -11.56 -14.39 10.76
CA PRO A 32 -12.44 -15.14 9.85
C PRO A 32 -13.94 -14.94 10.10
N LYS A 33 -14.32 -14.41 11.27
CA LYS A 33 -15.69 -14.01 11.61
C LYS A 33 -15.82 -12.48 11.72
N GLY A 34 -14.88 -11.73 11.13
CA GLY A 34 -14.96 -10.28 10.97
C GLY A 34 -16.14 -9.88 10.09
N ARG A 35 -16.61 -8.63 10.26
CA ARG A 35 -17.80 -8.11 9.57
C ARG A 35 -17.41 -6.89 8.75
N ASN A 36 -18.17 -6.64 7.70
CA ASN A 36 -18.00 -5.47 6.86
C ASN A 36 -18.53 -4.19 7.54
N VAL A 37 -17.95 -3.07 7.13
CA VAL A 37 -18.42 -1.71 7.42
C VAL A 37 -19.09 -1.14 6.17
N VAL A 38 -20.19 -0.41 6.35
CA VAL A 38 -20.86 0.31 5.27
C VAL A 38 -20.48 1.78 5.37
N ILE A 39 -19.96 2.33 4.31
CA ILE A 39 -19.51 3.72 4.19
C ILE A 39 -20.45 4.44 3.24
N ASP A 40 -21.08 5.52 3.70
CA ASP A 40 -21.89 6.37 2.86
C ASP A 40 -21.04 7.16 1.87
N LYS A 41 -21.49 7.27 0.63
CA LYS A 41 -20.84 8.06 -0.40
C LYS A 41 -21.78 9.15 -0.88
N LYS A 42 -21.28 10.38 -0.98
CA LYS A 42 -22.09 11.54 -1.47
C LYS A 42 -22.69 11.31 -2.85
N TYR A 43 -22.06 10.48 -3.67
CA TYR A 43 -22.48 10.12 -5.01
C TYR A 43 -22.29 8.61 -5.22
N GLY A 44 -23.28 7.94 -5.79
CA GLY A 44 -23.26 6.50 -6.07
C GLY A 44 -23.82 5.64 -4.93
N ALA A 45 -23.54 4.34 -5.00
CA ALA A 45 -23.93 3.39 -3.96
C ALA A 45 -22.99 3.45 -2.75
N PRO A 46 -23.48 3.16 -1.52
CA PRO A 46 -22.62 2.99 -0.36
C PRO A 46 -21.55 1.93 -0.61
N LEU A 47 -20.33 2.18 -0.11
CA LEU A 47 -19.23 1.22 -0.16
C LEU A 47 -19.35 0.23 1.00
N ILE A 48 -19.30 -1.06 0.71
CA ILE A 48 -19.21 -2.13 1.71
C ILE A 48 -17.81 -2.69 1.65
N THR A 49 -17.09 -2.65 2.77
CA THR A 49 -15.70 -3.10 2.82
C THR A 49 -15.32 -3.62 4.21
N ASN A 50 -14.30 -4.47 4.26
CA ASN A 50 -13.60 -4.91 5.47
C ASN A 50 -12.15 -4.42 5.50
N ASP A 51 -11.69 -3.71 4.47
CA ASP A 51 -10.35 -3.14 4.43
C ASP A 51 -10.20 -2.00 5.45
N GLY A 52 -9.22 -2.19 6.36
CA GLY A 52 -8.99 -1.28 7.48
C GLY A 52 -8.50 0.11 7.04
N VAL A 53 -7.68 0.23 6.00
CA VAL A 53 -7.18 1.53 5.54
C VAL A 53 -8.29 2.33 4.85
N THR A 54 -9.10 1.70 4.04
CA THR A 54 -10.26 2.34 3.39
C THR A 54 -11.24 2.87 4.42
N ILE A 55 -11.57 2.07 5.45
CA ILE A 55 -12.44 2.51 6.55
C ILE A 55 -11.80 3.69 7.31
N ALA A 56 -10.51 3.58 7.66
CA ALA A 56 -9.82 4.62 8.41
C ALA A 56 -9.75 5.96 7.66
N LYS A 57 -9.57 5.94 6.34
CA LYS A 57 -9.49 7.14 5.50
C LYS A 57 -10.80 7.94 5.48
N GLU A 58 -11.94 7.28 5.58
CA GLU A 58 -13.27 7.92 5.53
C GLU A 58 -13.72 8.51 6.87
N ILE A 59 -13.03 8.19 7.98
CA ILE A 59 -13.44 8.68 9.29
C ILE A 59 -12.90 10.09 9.51
N GLU A 60 -13.83 11.03 9.65
CA GLU A 60 -13.61 12.38 10.14
C GLU A 60 -14.57 12.66 11.31
N LEU A 61 -14.05 13.24 12.39
CA LEU A 61 -14.83 13.54 13.58
C LEU A 61 -15.13 15.03 13.66
N GLU A 62 -16.33 15.35 14.14
CA GLU A 62 -16.82 16.74 14.28
C GLU A 62 -15.99 17.54 15.30
N ASP A 63 -15.60 16.92 16.41
CA ASP A 63 -14.73 17.55 17.39
C ASP A 63 -13.28 17.57 16.88
N ALA A 64 -12.70 18.76 16.71
CA ALA A 64 -11.39 18.96 16.13
C ALA A 64 -10.25 18.32 16.97
N PHE A 65 -10.38 18.26 18.29
CA PHE A 65 -9.38 17.64 19.16
C PHE A 65 -9.46 16.10 19.13
N GLU A 66 -10.67 15.53 19.12
CA GLU A 66 -10.85 14.10 18.90
C GLU A 66 -10.39 13.70 17.50
N ASN A 67 -10.67 14.54 16.49
CA ASN A 67 -10.26 14.29 15.12
C ASN A 67 -8.73 14.20 14.98
N MET A 68 -7.95 14.96 15.76
CA MET A 68 -6.50 14.80 15.81
C MET A 68 -6.09 13.39 16.23
N GLY A 69 -6.78 12.78 17.21
CA GLY A 69 -6.55 11.41 17.61
C GLY A 69 -6.89 10.40 16.50
N ALA A 70 -8.01 10.60 15.82
CA ALA A 70 -8.40 9.78 14.66
C ALA A 70 -7.37 9.90 13.52
N GLN A 71 -6.90 11.11 13.19
CA GLN A 71 -5.89 11.32 12.14
C GLN A 71 -4.55 10.64 12.46
N LEU A 72 -4.10 10.62 13.71
CA LEU A 72 -2.89 9.91 14.11
C LEU A 72 -2.99 8.40 13.90
N ILE A 73 -4.14 7.80 14.18
CA ILE A 73 -4.37 6.37 13.92
C ILE A 73 -4.58 6.09 12.43
N LYS A 74 -5.22 6.99 11.71
CA LYS A 74 -5.31 6.93 10.24
C LYS A 74 -3.91 6.87 9.61
N GLU A 75 -2.94 7.63 10.13
CA GLU A 75 -1.56 7.56 9.67
C GLU A 75 -0.94 6.19 9.91
N VAL A 76 -1.21 5.53 11.06
CA VAL A 76 -0.75 4.15 11.32
C VAL A 76 -1.25 3.18 10.25
N ALA A 77 -2.55 3.21 9.94
CA ALA A 77 -3.14 2.36 8.92
C ALA A 77 -2.53 2.63 7.53
N THR A 78 -2.41 3.91 7.15
CA THR A 78 -1.84 4.32 5.85
C THR A 78 -0.39 3.90 5.72
N LYS A 79 0.45 4.14 6.74
CA LYS A 79 1.87 3.74 6.70
C LYS A 79 2.06 2.24 6.65
N THR A 80 1.20 1.48 7.31
CA THR A 80 1.25 0.02 7.26
C THR A 80 0.86 -0.47 5.86
N ASN A 81 -0.15 0.13 5.26
CA ASN A 81 -0.52 -0.14 3.87
C ASN A 81 0.61 0.18 2.89
N ASP A 82 1.25 1.35 3.02
CA ASP A 82 2.34 1.77 2.13
C ASP A 82 3.55 0.81 2.18
N VAL A 83 3.84 0.21 3.34
CA VAL A 83 5.02 -0.65 3.54
C VAL A 83 4.74 -2.11 3.24
N ALA A 84 3.56 -2.61 3.64
CA ALA A 84 3.25 -4.04 3.64
C ALA A 84 2.00 -4.40 2.81
N GLY A 85 1.18 -3.41 2.43
CA GLY A 85 -0.02 -3.57 1.63
C GLY A 85 -1.17 -4.30 2.33
N ASP A 86 -0.96 -4.77 3.57
CA ASP A 86 -1.95 -5.48 4.40
C ASP A 86 -1.66 -5.21 5.89
N GLY A 87 -2.50 -5.73 6.80
CA GLY A 87 -2.33 -5.63 8.26
C GLY A 87 -2.75 -4.30 8.86
N THR A 88 -3.46 -3.46 8.13
CA THR A 88 -3.91 -2.13 8.53
C THR A 88 -4.83 -2.17 9.74
N THR A 89 -5.73 -3.15 9.81
CA THR A 89 -6.63 -3.41 10.94
C THR A 89 -5.85 -3.81 12.20
N THR A 90 -4.86 -4.71 12.05
CA THR A 90 -4.00 -5.16 13.16
C THR A 90 -3.16 -4.00 13.70
N ALA A 91 -2.58 -3.17 12.83
CA ALA A 91 -1.81 -2.00 13.21
C ALA A 91 -2.66 -0.97 13.99
N THR A 92 -3.87 -0.70 13.52
CA THR A 92 -4.84 0.19 14.18
C THR A 92 -5.21 -0.33 15.57
N LEU A 93 -5.49 -1.63 15.70
CA LEU A 93 -5.80 -2.27 16.98
C LEU A 93 -4.63 -2.22 17.96
N LEU A 94 -3.41 -2.54 17.50
CA LEU A 94 -2.20 -2.49 18.34
C LEU A 94 -1.92 -1.07 18.83
N ALA A 95 -2.09 -0.07 17.98
CA ALA A 95 -1.93 1.33 18.36
C ALA A 95 -2.95 1.76 19.43
N GLN A 96 -4.23 1.38 19.26
CA GLN A 96 -5.25 1.59 20.28
C GLN A 96 -4.88 0.95 21.61
N ALA A 97 -4.44 -0.31 21.58
CA ALA A 97 -4.07 -1.05 22.79
C ALA A 97 -2.89 -0.39 23.53
N LEU A 98 -1.83 -0.03 22.80
CA LEU A 98 -0.67 0.65 23.35
C LEU A 98 -1.04 2.01 23.96
N VAL A 99 -1.88 2.79 23.29
CA VAL A 99 -2.34 4.09 23.81
C VAL A 99 -3.22 3.91 25.04
N ARG A 100 -4.21 3.01 25.01
CA ARG A 100 -5.10 2.76 26.15
C ARG A 100 -4.35 2.34 27.40
N GLU A 101 -3.44 1.37 27.27
CA GLU A 101 -2.64 0.91 28.41
C GLU A 101 -1.60 1.95 28.83
N GLY A 102 -0.99 2.64 27.88
CA GLY A 102 -0.03 3.72 28.15
C GLY A 102 -0.65 4.91 28.90
N MET A 103 -1.83 5.37 28.46
CA MET A 103 -2.52 6.51 29.09
C MET A 103 -2.91 6.22 30.55
N LYS A 104 -3.33 4.98 30.88
CA LYS A 104 -3.60 4.58 32.26
C LYS A 104 -2.37 4.77 33.16
N ASN A 105 -1.20 4.35 32.68
CA ASN A 105 0.04 4.42 33.44
C ASN A 105 0.60 5.85 33.53
N VAL A 106 0.49 6.65 32.44
CA VAL A 106 0.88 8.07 32.45
C VAL A 106 -0.02 8.87 33.40
N ALA A 107 -1.34 8.61 33.40
CA ALA A 107 -2.28 9.22 34.35
C ALA A 107 -1.98 8.83 35.80
N ALA A 108 -1.43 7.65 36.04
CA ALA A 108 -0.97 7.19 37.35
C ALA A 108 0.39 7.77 37.79
N GLY A 109 1.03 8.60 36.96
CA GLY A 109 2.25 9.31 37.28
C GLY A 109 3.55 8.71 36.72
N ALA A 110 3.50 7.69 35.86
CA ALA A 110 4.67 7.20 35.17
C ALA A 110 5.26 8.24 34.22
N ASN A 111 6.60 8.33 34.14
CA ASN A 111 7.27 9.27 33.27
C ASN A 111 7.13 8.85 31.79
N PRO A 112 6.39 9.59 30.94
CA PRO A 112 6.10 9.17 29.57
C PRO A 112 7.35 9.02 28.71
N MET A 113 8.41 9.79 28.97
CA MET A 113 9.67 9.73 28.22
C MET A 113 10.45 8.45 28.52
N VAL A 114 10.34 7.92 29.74
CA VAL A 114 10.98 6.67 30.15
C VAL A 114 10.11 5.47 29.70
N VAL A 115 8.78 5.57 29.85
CA VAL A 115 7.82 4.59 29.33
C VAL A 115 8.04 4.37 27.82
N LYS A 116 8.20 5.46 27.04
CA LYS A 116 8.54 5.38 25.61
C LYS A 116 9.79 4.54 25.33
N LYS A 117 10.84 4.66 26.15
CA LYS A 117 12.06 3.85 26.00
C LYS A 117 11.76 2.36 26.23
N GLY A 118 10.98 2.05 27.25
CA GLY A 118 10.53 0.69 27.54
C GLY A 118 9.72 0.09 26.39
N ILE A 119 8.77 0.85 25.84
CA ILE A 119 8.00 0.44 24.64
C ILE A 119 8.94 0.15 23.49
N SER A 120 9.87 1.06 23.17
CA SER A 120 10.80 0.87 22.02
C SER A 120 11.66 -0.38 22.16
N LYS A 121 12.18 -0.67 23.36
CA LYS A 121 12.97 -1.87 23.63
C LYS A 121 12.13 -3.14 23.47
N ALA A 122 10.93 -3.16 24.05
CA ALA A 122 10.03 -4.32 24.00
C ALA A 122 9.58 -4.62 22.56
N VAL A 123 9.23 -3.58 21.78
CA VAL A 123 8.85 -3.72 20.37
C VAL A 123 10.00 -4.25 19.54
N LYS A 124 11.23 -3.74 19.73
CA LYS A 124 12.41 -4.26 19.04
C LYS A 124 12.61 -5.75 19.34
N THR A 125 12.56 -6.16 20.60
CA THR A 125 12.70 -7.57 21.00
C THR A 125 11.57 -8.44 20.41
N ALA A 126 10.34 -7.95 20.41
CA ALA A 126 9.22 -8.66 19.79
C ALA A 126 9.42 -8.85 18.28
N ILE A 127 9.84 -7.81 17.56
CA ILE A 127 10.13 -7.87 16.11
C ILE A 127 11.27 -8.85 15.82
N GLU A 128 12.35 -8.82 16.59
CA GLU A 128 13.46 -9.77 16.45
C GLU A 128 12.98 -11.22 16.63
N THR A 129 12.09 -11.47 17.60
CA THR A 129 11.51 -12.80 17.81
C THR A 129 10.57 -13.20 16.66
N VAL A 130 9.74 -12.29 16.15
CA VAL A 130 8.87 -12.54 14.98
C VAL A 130 9.72 -12.91 13.77
N LYS A 131 10.79 -12.15 13.48
CA LYS A 131 11.73 -12.44 12.39
C LYS A 131 12.44 -13.78 12.57
N ALA A 132 12.86 -14.12 13.79
CA ALA A 132 13.53 -15.39 14.08
C ALA A 132 12.61 -16.61 13.87
N ASN A 133 11.31 -16.43 14.00
CA ASN A 133 10.30 -17.47 13.78
C ASN A 133 9.75 -17.50 12.35
N SER A 134 10.29 -16.67 11.45
CA SER A 134 9.87 -16.62 10.05
C SER A 134 10.36 -17.82 9.26
N ASN A 135 9.47 -18.36 8.42
CA ASN A 135 9.78 -19.42 7.46
C ASN A 135 9.75 -18.84 6.04
N PRO A 136 10.70 -19.19 5.18
CA PRO A 136 10.69 -18.74 3.78
C PRO A 136 9.47 -19.29 3.03
N VAL A 137 8.94 -18.49 2.11
CA VAL A 137 7.79 -18.82 1.27
C VAL A 137 8.29 -18.98 -0.16
N ASN A 138 8.40 -20.24 -0.62
CA ASN A 138 9.00 -20.57 -1.90
C ASN A 138 8.14 -21.53 -2.74
N THR A 139 7.13 -22.17 -2.15
CA THR A 139 6.30 -23.14 -2.87
C THR A 139 4.97 -22.54 -3.33
N PHE A 140 4.42 -23.11 -4.41
CA PHE A 140 3.10 -22.73 -4.90
C PHE A 140 2.03 -22.87 -3.80
N GLU A 141 2.10 -23.95 -3.02
CA GLU A 141 1.14 -24.21 -1.95
C GLU A 141 1.21 -23.17 -0.83
N ASP A 142 2.41 -22.68 -0.47
CA ASP A 142 2.56 -21.65 0.55
C ASP A 142 1.98 -20.32 0.06
N ILE A 143 2.26 -19.96 -1.19
CA ILE A 143 1.72 -18.76 -1.84
C ILE A 143 0.19 -18.83 -1.88
N ALA A 144 -0.38 -19.95 -2.33
CA ALA A 144 -1.82 -20.16 -2.39
C ALA A 144 -2.48 -20.07 -1.01
N ARG A 145 -1.87 -20.64 0.04
CA ARG A 145 -2.36 -20.56 1.43
C ARG A 145 -2.40 -19.14 1.94
N ILE A 146 -1.32 -18.38 1.76
CA ILE A 146 -1.24 -16.98 2.21
C ILE A 146 -2.30 -16.14 1.49
N ALA A 147 -2.40 -16.26 0.18
CA ALA A 147 -3.38 -15.55 -0.62
C ALA A 147 -4.83 -15.93 -0.25
N THR A 148 -5.08 -17.21 0.07
CA THR A 148 -6.39 -17.71 0.55
C THR A 148 -6.74 -17.11 1.92
N ILE A 149 -5.80 -17.04 2.85
CA ILE A 149 -6.06 -16.46 4.17
C ILE A 149 -6.36 -14.96 4.07
N SER A 150 -5.59 -14.21 3.29
CA SER A 150 -5.80 -12.77 3.10
C SER A 150 -7.09 -12.48 2.35
N SER A 151 -7.39 -13.22 1.26
CA SER A 151 -8.62 -13.04 0.49
C SER A 151 -9.86 -13.68 1.12
N ALA A 152 -9.71 -14.56 2.11
CA ALA A 152 -10.76 -15.44 2.64
C ALA A 152 -11.50 -16.27 1.55
N ASP A 153 -10.81 -16.57 0.42
CA ASP A 153 -11.37 -17.28 -0.73
C ASP A 153 -10.28 -18.16 -1.40
N GLU A 154 -10.49 -19.48 -1.38
CA GLU A 154 -9.55 -20.46 -1.93
C GLU A 154 -9.36 -20.31 -3.45
N SER A 155 -10.43 -19.93 -4.17
CA SER A 155 -10.37 -19.73 -5.62
C SER A 155 -9.49 -18.53 -5.99
N ILE A 156 -9.57 -17.46 -5.21
CA ILE A 156 -8.71 -16.27 -5.35
C ILE A 156 -7.27 -16.63 -4.99
N GLY A 157 -7.07 -17.36 -3.88
CA GLY A 157 -5.74 -17.79 -3.46
C GLY A 157 -5.02 -18.61 -4.53
N THR A 158 -5.70 -19.57 -5.13
CA THR A 158 -5.16 -20.38 -6.24
C THR A 158 -4.85 -19.52 -7.46
N LEU A 159 -5.77 -18.61 -7.84
CA LEU A 159 -5.59 -17.73 -9.00
C LEU A 159 -4.35 -16.83 -8.85
N ILE A 160 -4.11 -16.28 -7.64
CA ILE A 160 -2.93 -15.45 -7.34
C ILE A 160 -1.66 -16.30 -7.44
N ALA A 161 -1.64 -17.50 -6.84
CA ALA A 161 -0.47 -18.38 -6.90
C ALA A 161 -0.14 -18.77 -8.34
N GLU A 162 -1.14 -19.11 -9.15
CA GLU A 162 -0.97 -19.40 -10.57
C GLU A 162 -0.45 -18.17 -11.37
N ALA A 163 -0.93 -16.97 -11.03
CA ALA A 163 -0.44 -15.74 -11.65
C ALA A 163 1.03 -15.49 -11.30
N MET A 164 1.42 -15.68 -10.03
CA MET A 164 2.81 -15.54 -9.58
C MET A 164 3.76 -16.58 -10.19
N GLU A 165 3.30 -17.81 -10.39
CA GLU A 165 4.09 -18.84 -11.03
C GLU A 165 4.43 -18.49 -12.50
N ILE A 166 3.48 -17.89 -13.22
CA ILE A 166 3.64 -17.50 -14.62
C ILE A 166 4.61 -16.33 -14.78
N VAL A 167 4.46 -15.28 -13.97
CA VAL A 167 5.28 -14.06 -14.10
C VAL A 167 6.56 -14.09 -13.28
N THR A 168 6.82 -15.17 -12.56
CA THR A 168 7.94 -15.32 -11.61
C THR A 168 7.88 -14.34 -10.42
N THR A 169 8.82 -14.45 -9.49
CA THR A 169 8.87 -13.61 -8.28
C THR A 169 9.03 -12.11 -8.56
N ASP A 170 9.68 -11.76 -9.67
CA ASP A 170 9.93 -10.38 -10.08
C ASP A 170 8.87 -9.84 -11.05
N GLY A 171 7.89 -10.67 -11.41
CA GLY A 171 6.84 -10.32 -12.35
C GLY A 171 5.75 -9.43 -11.76
N VAL A 172 5.06 -8.73 -12.63
CA VAL A 172 4.02 -7.79 -12.25
C VAL A 172 2.64 -8.43 -12.38
N ILE A 173 1.84 -8.27 -11.33
CA ILE A 173 0.43 -8.66 -11.33
C ILE A 173 -0.39 -7.40 -11.12
N THR A 174 -1.35 -7.14 -12.01
CA THR A 174 -2.31 -6.03 -11.90
C THR A 174 -3.73 -6.57 -11.74
N VAL A 175 -4.59 -5.79 -11.11
CA VAL A 175 -6.00 -6.14 -10.88
C VAL A 175 -6.89 -5.16 -11.62
N GLU A 176 -7.69 -5.67 -12.54
CA GLU A 176 -8.61 -4.89 -13.35
C GLU A 176 -10.06 -5.36 -13.18
N GLU A 177 -10.99 -4.49 -13.51
CA GLU A 177 -12.40 -4.84 -13.54
C GLU A 177 -12.75 -5.65 -14.81
N SER A 178 -13.44 -6.77 -14.65
CA SER A 178 -13.93 -7.56 -15.75
C SER A 178 -15.25 -6.98 -16.29
N LYS A 179 -15.46 -7.11 -17.59
CA LYS A 179 -16.78 -6.85 -18.21
C LYS A 179 -17.75 -8.03 -18.05
N THR A 180 -17.27 -9.16 -17.52
CA THR A 180 -18.05 -10.36 -17.27
C THR A 180 -18.18 -10.63 -15.79
N ALA A 181 -19.12 -11.49 -15.38
CA ALA A 181 -19.29 -11.87 -13.98
C ALA A 181 -18.19 -12.81 -13.46
N GLU A 182 -17.36 -13.36 -14.34
CA GLU A 182 -16.31 -14.30 -13.99
C GLU A 182 -14.99 -13.61 -13.70
N THR A 183 -14.31 -14.05 -12.63
CA THR A 183 -12.94 -13.65 -12.33
C THR A 183 -11.96 -14.58 -13.04
N CYS A 184 -11.03 -14.03 -13.81
CA CYS A 184 -10.05 -14.80 -14.57
C CYS A 184 -8.69 -14.10 -14.59
N LYS A 185 -7.65 -14.84 -14.97
CA LYS A 185 -6.31 -14.30 -15.21
C LYS A 185 -5.99 -14.26 -16.69
N GLU A 186 -5.23 -13.29 -17.11
CA GLU A 186 -4.67 -13.17 -18.45
C GLU A 186 -3.21 -12.74 -18.34
N VAL A 187 -2.36 -13.23 -19.22
CA VAL A 187 -0.96 -12.79 -19.30
C VAL A 187 -0.77 -12.01 -20.59
N VAL A 188 -0.27 -10.79 -20.45
CA VAL A 188 -0.09 -9.85 -21.56
C VAL A 188 1.34 -9.36 -21.62
N GLU A 189 1.75 -8.86 -22.79
CA GLU A 189 3.01 -8.19 -22.95
C GLU A 189 3.03 -6.90 -22.10
N GLY A 190 4.05 -6.70 -21.30
CA GLY A 190 4.12 -5.54 -20.43
C GLY A 190 5.39 -5.49 -19.61
N MET A 191 5.60 -4.36 -18.92
CA MET A 191 6.73 -4.21 -18.01
C MET A 191 6.45 -3.19 -16.92
N GLN A 192 7.16 -3.31 -15.80
CA GLN A 192 7.18 -2.30 -14.75
C GLN A 192 8.58 -1.72 -14.57
N PHE A 193 8.65 -0.43 -14.24
CA PHE A 193 9.90 0.22 -13.84
C PHE A 193 9.69 1.17 -12.65
N ASP A 194 10.77 1.37 -11.88
CA ASP A 194 10.79 2.04 -10.59
C ASP A 194 10.85 3.57 -10.74
N ARG A 195 9.85 4.15 -11.37
CA ARG A 195 9.61 5.60 -11.44
C ARG A 195 8.11 5.84 -11.49
N GLY A 196 7.64 6.72 -10.66
CA GLY A 196 6.24 7.12 -10.61
C GLY A 196 5.99 8.49 -11.23
N TYR A 197 4.79 9.01 -11.01
CA TYR A 197 4.39 10.33 -11.52
C TYR A 197 5.25 11.45 -10.90
N ILE A 198 5.49 12.50 -11.68
CA ILE A 198 6.29 13.65 -11.25
C ILE A 198 5.57 14.49 -10.19
N SER A 199 4.24 14.51 -10.21
CA SER A 199 3.42 15.25 -9.26
C SER A 199 2.22 14.44 -8.79
N PRO A 200 1.88 14.47 -7.48
CA PRO A 200 0.68 13.82 -6.94
C PRO A 200 -0.63 14.29 -7.59
N TYR A 201 -0.66 15.54 -8.08
CA TYR A 201 -1.82 16.07 -8.81
C TYR A 201 -2.07 15.40 -10.17
N MET A 202 -1.16 14.52 -10.61
CA MET A 202 -1.34 13.68 -11.80
C MET A 202 -2.10 12.39 -11.53
N ALA A 203 -2.36 12.04 -10.28
CA ALA A 203 -3.21 10.89 -9.95
C ALA A 203 -4.63 11.06 -10.51
N THR A 204 -5.21 9.98 -11.04
CA THR A 204 -6.61 9.92 -11.50
C THR A 204 -7.52 9.34 -10.45
N ASP A 205 -7.00 8.43 -9.62
CA ASP A 205 -7.61 7.89 -8.42
C ASP A 205 -6.90 8.51 -7.19
N LEU A 206 -7.58 9.39 -6.50
CA LEU A 206 -7.03 10.10 -5.33
C LEU A 206 -7.06 9.22 -4.07
N ASP A 207 -7.92 8.21 -4.01
CA ASP A 207 -8.01 7.31 -2.86
C ASP A 207 -6.83 6.35 -2.83
N LYS A 208 -6.44 5.83 -4.00
CA LYS A 208 -5.27 4.96 -4.18
C LYS A 208 -3.98 5.73 -4.49
N MET A 209 -4.07 7.05 -4.75
CA MET A 209 -2.95 7.87 -5.23
C MET A 209 -2.29 7.28 -6.49
N GLU A 210 -3.11 6.82 -7.43
CA GLU A 210 -2.69 6.20 -8.68
C GLU A 210 -3.22 6.97 -9.88
N ALA A 211 -2.48 6.92 -10.98
CA ALA A 211 -2.95 7.38 -12.29
C ALA A 211 -3.14 6.16 -13.20
N VAL A 212 -4.39 5.86 -13.54
CA VAL A 212 -4.75 4.78 -14.46
C VAL A 212 -5.15 5.41 -15.80
N ILE A 213 -4.39 5.09 -16.84
CA ILE A 213 -4.58 5.64 -18.18
C ILE A 213 -4.87 4.50 -19.15
N ASP A 214 -6.14 4.36 -19.53
CA ASP A 214 -6.56 3.40 -20.54
C ASP A 214 -6.34 3.95 -21.94
N ASP A 215 -6.02 3.08 -22.89
CA ASP A 215 -5.70 3.43 -24.30
C ASP A 215 -4.65 4.54 -24.40
N ALA A 216 -3.57 4.36 -23.62
CA ALA A 216 -2.52 5.34 -23.46
C ALA A 216 -1.66 5.50 -24.71
N SER A 217 -1.46 6.73 -25.18
CA SER A 217 -0.36 7.07 -26.07
C SER A 217 0.85 7.49 -25.23
N ILE A 218 2.05 7.06 -25.59
CA ILE A 218 3.26 7.19 -24.76
C ILE A 218 4.33 7.95 -25.53
N LEU A 219 4.68 9.14 -25.05
CA LEU A 219 5.84 9.89 -25.53
C LEU A 219 7.07 9.45 -24.74
N ILE A 220 8.11 9.01 -25.44
CA ILE A 220 9.33 8.50 -24.85
C ILE A 220 10.51 9.37 -25.27
N THR A 221 11.20 9.98 -24.33
CA THR A 221 12.36 10.84 -24.61
C THR A 221 13.42 10.77 -23.50
N ASP A 222 14.67 10.91 -23.87
CA ASP A 222 15.79 11.08 -22.95
C ASP A 222 16.05 12.55 -22.59
N LYS A 223 15.25 13.48 -23.17
CA LYS A 223 15.37 14.92 -22.93
C LYS A 223 14.59 15.34 -21.69
N LYS A 224 15.03 16.46 -21.13
CA LYS A 224 14.29 17.19 -20.09
C LYS A 224 13.32 18.17 -20.76
N ILE A 225 12.09 18.21 -20.26
CA ILE A 225 11.05 19.09 -20.77
C ILE A 225 10.80 20.20 -19.76
N SER A 226 11.30 21.40 -20.03
CA SER A 226 11.11 22.58 -19.16
C SER A 226 10.21 23.63 -19.81
N ASN A 227 10.20 23.70 -21.15
CA ASN A 227 9.42 24.63 -21.94
C ASN A 227 8.28 23.90 -22.66
N ILE A 228 7.04 24.32 -22.43
CA ILE A 228 5.86 23.72 -23.06
C ILE A 228 5.86 23.82 -24.60
N GLN A 229 6.49 24.86 -25.16
CA GLN A 229 6.55 25.10 -26.59
C GLN A 229 7.23 23.96 -27.36
N GLU A 230 8.13 23.21 -26.71
CA GLU A 230 8.83 22.11 -27.36
C GLU A 230 7.91 20.92 -27.65
N VAL A 231 6.87 20.73 -26.86
CA VAL A 231 5.92 19.60 -26.98
C VAL A 231 4.53 20.05 -27.47
N LEU A 232 4.29 21.36 -27.55
CA LEU A 232 2.98 21.93 -27.89
C LEU A 232 2.41 21.39 -29.20
N PRO A 233 3.18 21.29 -30.32
CA PRO A 233 2.64 20.76 -31.58
C PRO A 233 2.13 19.32 -31.45
N LEU A 234 2.78 18.50 -30.65
CA LEU A 234 2.36 17.11 -30.37
C LEU A 234 1.12 17.08 -29.47
N LEU A 235 1.10 17.89 -28.41
CA LEU A 235 -0.04 17.99 -27.51
C LEU A 235 -1.33 18.39 -28.23
N GLU A 236 -1.25 19.35 -29.16
CA GLU A 236 -2.39 19.76 -29.97
C GLU A 236 -2.93 18.63 -30.86
N GLN A 237 -2.04 17.80 -31.41
CA GLN A 237 -2.43 16.65 -32.21
C GLN A 237 -3.11 15.57 -31.36
N VAL A 238 -2.53 15.25 -30.20
CA VAL A 238 -3.09 14.26 -29.26
C VAL A 238 -4.46 14.72 -28.75
N LEU A 239 -4.60 16.01 -28.42
CA LEU A 239 -5.86 16.62 -27.97
C LEU A 239 -6.94 16.55 -29.07
N LYS A 240 -6.63 16.88 -30.30
CA LYS A 240 -7.57 16.80 -31.45
C LYS A 240 -8.08 15.37 -31.67
N MET A 241 -7.28 14.37 -31.36
CA MET A 241 -7.68 12.95 -31.45
C MET A 241 -8.38 12.43 -30.22
N GLY A 242 -8.53 13.23 -29.16
CA GLY A 242 -9.13 12.81 -27.90
C GLY A 242 -8.35 11.71 -27.16
N LYS A 243 -7.06 11.56 -27.44
CA LYS A 243 -6.21 10.54 -26.82
C LYS A 243 -5.66 11.01 -25.48
N LYS A 244 -5.40 10.05 -24.60
CA LYS A 244 -4.71 10.28 -23.31
C LYS A 244 -3.21 10.10 -23.50
N LEU A 245 -2.38 10.91 -22.83
CA LEU A 245 -0.93 10.92 -23.03
C LEU A 245 -0.18 10.57 -21.74
N VAL A 246 0.77 9.65 -21.84
CA VAL A 246 1.81 9.43 -20.84
C VAL A 246 3.12 9.95 -21.39
N ILE A 247 3.81 10.79 -20.64
CA ILE A 247 5.12 11.34 -21.01
C ILE A 247 6.19 10.66 -20.16
N ILE A 248 7.10 9.93 -20.77
CA ILE A 248 8.29 9.36 -20.12
C ILE A 248 9.47 10.19 -20.61
N ALA A 249 10.00 11.04 -19.72
CA ALA A 249 11.08 11.97 -20.02
C ALA A 249 12.16 11.94 -18.94
N GLU A 250 13.36 12.45 -19.21
CA GLU A 250 14.37 12.60 -18.14
C GLU A 250 13.81 13.34 -16.93
N ASP A 251 13.16 14.46 -17.17
CA ASP A 251 12.38 15.21 -16.20
C ASP A 251 11.35 16.10 -16.92
N VAL A 252 10.27 16.47 -16.22
CA VAL A 252 9.34 17.51 -16.67
C VAL A 252 9.18 18.52 -15.54
N GLU A 253 9.57 19.76 -15.79
CA GLU A 253 9.61 20.80 -14.76
C GLU A 253 9.19 22.18 -15.26
N GLY A 254 9.18 23.15 -14.36
CA GLY A 254 8.95 24.56 -14.66
C GLY A 254 7.61 24.84 -15.32
N GLU A 255 7.63 25.63 -16.40
CA GLU A 255 6.43 26.04 -17.14
C GLU A 255 5.70 24.84 -17.77
N ALA A 256 6.43 23.86 -18.30
CA ALA A 256 5.85 22.67 -18.90
C ALA A 256 5.00 21.89 -17.90
N LEU A 257 5.55 21.59 -16.72
CA LEU A 257 4.83 20.87 -15.66
C LEU A 257 3.58 21.64 -15.21
N ALA A 258 3.72 22.96 -14.94
CA ALA A 258 2.61 23.78 -14.50
C ALA A 258 1.46 23.80 -15.52
N THR A 259 1.79 23.93 -16.80
CA THR A 259 0.80 23.95 -17.88
C THR A 259 0.07 22.61 -18.01
N LEU A 260 0.79 21.48 -17.95
CA LEU A 260 0.18 20.15 -18.00
C LEU A 260 -0.77 19.92 -16.82
N LEU A 261 -0.36 20.31 -15.59
CA LEU A 261 -1.18 20.17 -14.39
C LEU A 261 -2.46 21.02 -14.47
N VAL A 262 -2.36 22.28 -14.91
CA VAL A 262 -3.53 23.16 -15.04
C VAL A 262 -4.53 22.59 -16.04
N ASN A 263 -4.07 22.10 -17.19
CA ASN A 263 -4.96 21.52 -18.19
C ASN A 263 -5.62 20.20 -17.71
N LYS A 264 -4.86 19.36 -17.00
CA LYS A 264 -5.43 18.15 -16.37
C LYS A 264 -6.49 18.50 -15.31
N LEU A 265 -6.20 19.44 -14.41
CA LEU A 265 -7.15 19.87 -13.37
C LEU A 265 -8.42 20.50 -13.94
N ARG A 266 -8.32 21.15 -15.11
CA ARG A 266 -9.48 21.68 -15.84
C ARG A 266 -10.25 20.60 -16.63
N GLY A 267 -9.75 19.36 -16.66
CA GLY A 267 -10.37 18.29 -17.44
C GLY A 267 -10.25 18.44 -18.97
N THR A 268 -9.44 19.39 -19.45
CA THR A 268 -9.28 19.65 -20.89
C THR A 268 -8.38 18.61 -21.55
N PHE A 269 -7.43 18.04 -20.80
CA PHE A 269 -6.45 17.08 -21.34
C PHE A 269 -5.96 16.13 -20.25
N THR A 270 -6.10 14.83 -20.49
CA THR A 270 -5.58 13.80 -19.59
C THR A 270 -4.12 13.49 -19.95
N CYS A 271 -3.20 13.95 -19.12
CA CYS A 271 -1.78 13.71 -19.27
C CYS A 271 -1.13 13.36 -17.93
N VAL A 272 -0.21 12.39 -17.96
CA VAL A 272 0.63 12.04 -16.82
C VAL A 272 2.09 12.04 -17.26
N ALA A 273 2.94 12.71 -16.50
CA ALA A 273 4.39 12.75 -16.73
C ALA A 273 5.12 11.89 -15.69
N VAL A 274 6.07 11.10 -16.16
CA VAL A 274 6.87 10.14 -15.40
C VAL A 274 8.35 10.37 -15.72
N LYS A 275 9.21 10.22 -14.71
CA LYS A 275 10.66 10.24 -14.96
C LYS A 275 11.12 8.97 -15.63
N ALA A 276 12.01 9.11 -16.61
CA ALA A 276 12.64 7.97 -17.28
C ALA A 276 13.43 7.09 -16.28
N PRO A 277 13.35 5.76 -16.41
CA PRO A 277 14.10 4.85 -15.56
C PRO A 277 15.60 4.87 -15.87
N GLY A 278 16.43 4.61 -14.88
CA GLY A 278 17.90 4.53 -15.02
C GLY A 278 18.59 5.89 -15.18
N PHE A 279 19.88 5.85 -15.42
CA PHE A 279 20.76 7.00 -15.61
C PHE A 279 21.77 6.72 -16.73
N GLY A 280 22.21 7.79 -17.46
CA GLY A 280 23.22 7.67 -18.51
C GLY A 280 22.81 6.69 -19.62
N ASP A 281 23.76 5.84 -20.05
CA ASP A 281 23.50 4.89 -21.13
C ASP A 281 22.46 3.83 -20.78
N ARG A 282 22.33 3.46 -19.50
CA ARG A 282 21.27 2.55 -19.05
C ARG A 282 19.88 3.13 -19.25
N ARG A 283 19.72 4.44 -19.04
CA ARG A 283 18.45 5.13 -19.34
C ARG A 283 18.07 4.97 -20.83
N LYS A 284 19.03 5.18 -21.73
CA LYS A 284 18.79 5.04 -23.17
C LYS A 284 18.35 3.63 -23.54
N GLU A 285 19.01 2.63 -22.97
CA GLU A 285 18.68 1.23 -23.19
C GLU A 285 17.30 0.85 -22.65
N MET A 286 16.92 1.35 -21.46
CA MET A 286 15.59 1.12 -20.89
C MET A 286 14.50 1.85 -21.66
N LEU A 287 14.74 3.07 -22.12
CA LEU A 287 13.80 3.81 -22.99
C LEU A 287 13.60 3.08 -24.32
N GLN A 288 14.66 2.48 -24.87
CA GLN A 288 14.56 1.66 -26.08
C GLN A 288 13.74 0.39 -25.85
N ASP A 289 13.89 -0.25 -24.69
CA ASP A 289 13.08 -1.41 -24.32
C ASP A 289 11.59 -1.05 -24.20
N ILE A 290 11.28 0.11 -23.60
CA ILE A 290 9.92 0.65 -23.51
C ILE A 290 9.36 0.97 -24.91
N ALA A 291 10.17 1.58 -25.78
CA ALA A 291 9.76 1.90 -27.14
C ALA A 291 9.43 0.63 -27.95
N ILE A 292 10.25 -0.40 -27.85
CA ILE A 292 10.02 -1.69 -28.51
C ILE A 292 8.74 -2.36 -27.96
N LEU A 293 8.55 -2.33 -26.65
CA LEU A 293 7.36 -2.90 -26.00
C LEU A 293 6.06 -2.22 -26.44
N THR A 294 6.11 -0.91 -26.62
CA THR A 294 4.91 -0.09 -26.92
C THR A 294 4.72 0.22 -28.39
N GLY A 295 5.67 -0.20 -29.25
CA GLY A 295 5.66 0.07 -30.67
C GLY A 295 5.94 1.53 -31.02
N GLY A 296 6.56 2.30 -30.10
CA GLY A 296 6.93 3.69 -30.31
C GLY A 296 8.40 3.89 -30.67
N GLN A 297 8.82 5.16 -30.67
CA GLN A 297 10.19 5.56 -30.93
C GLN A 297 10.72 6.48 -29.83
N VAL A 298 11.98 6.31 -29.44
CA VAL A 298 12.64 7.23 -28.49
C VAL A 298 13.00 8.52 -29.21
N ILE A 299 12.49 9.64 -28.71
CA ILE A 299 12.84 10.98 -29.21
C ILE A 299 14.14 11.40 -28.53
N THR A 300 15.24 11.28 -29.24
CA THR A 300 16.59 11.60 -28.74
C THR A 300 17.42 12.33 -29.77
N SER A 301 18.30 13.20 -29.29
CA SER A 301 19.24 13.93 -30.19
C SER A 301 20.23 12.99 -30.86
N ASP A 302 20.52 11.84 -30.30
CA ASP A 302 21.41 10.83 -30.87
C ASP A 302 20.87 10.28 -32.22
N LEU A 303 19.54 10.28 -32.38
CA LEU A 303 18.87 9.93 -33.63
C LEU A 303 18.49 11.15 -34.48
N GLY A 304 18.90 12.36 -34.10
CA GLY A 304 18.55 13.61 -34.79
C GLY A 304 17.08 14.01 -34.60
N LEU A 305 16.39 13.45 -33.59
CA LEU A 305 14.98 13.74 -33.35
C LEU A 305 14.82 14.84 -32.28
N GLU A 306 13.94 15.78 -32.57
CA GLU A 306 13.58 16.88 -31.66
C GLU A 306 12.12 16.76 -31.21
N LEU A 307 11.82 17.22 -29.98
CA LEU A 307 10.45 17.16 -29.43
C LEU A 307 9.43 17.96 -30.27
N ASN A 308 9.87 19.09 -30.83
CA ASN A 308 9.02 19.95 -31.67
C ASN A 308 8.67 19.34 -33.03
N THR A 309 9.41 18.32 -33.48
CA THR A 309 9.16 17.57 -34.71
C THR A 309 8.49 16.22 -34.46
N ALA A 310 8.20 15.89 -33.20
CA ALA A 310 7.54 14.65 -32.86
C ALA A 310 6.13 14.55 -33.43
N THR A 311 5.80 13.39 -34.00
CA THR A 311 4.50 13.09 -34.62
C THR A 311 3.79 11.96 -33.86
N LEU A 312 2.50 11.79 -34.13
CA LEU A 312 1.69 10.74 -33.47
C LEU A 312 2.21 9.31 -33.76
N ASP A 313 2.81 9.11 -34.91
CA ASP A 313 3.36 7.80 -35.35
C ASP A 313 4.60 7.40 -34.56
N MET A 314 5.25 8.35 -33.88
CA MET A 314 6.40 8.10 -33.00
C MET A 314 5.99 7.74 -31.59
N LEU A 315 4.71 7.92 -31.23
CA LEU A 315 4.20 7.58 -29.92
C LEU A 315 4.06 6.06 -29.77
N GLY A 316 4.50 5.53 -28.64
CA GLY A 316 4.12 4.19 -28.21
C GLY A 316 2.64 4.14 -27.82
N ASN A 317 2.08 2.95 -27.81
CA ASN A 317 0.71 2.73 -27.34
C ASN A 317 0.66 1.53 -26.38
N ALA A 318 -0.24 1.60 -25.42
CA ALA A 318 -0.53 0.48 -24.53
C ALA A 318 -2.02 0.49 -24.18
N ARG A 319 -2.56 -0.69 -23.92
CA ARG A 319 -3.96 -0.83 -23.49
C ARG A 319 -4.20 -0.07 -22.19
N GLN A 320 -3.27 -0.17 -21.25
CA GLN A 320 -3.35 0.56 -19.99
C GLN A 320 -1.95 0.90 -19.46
N VAL A 321 -1.83 2.04 -18.78
CA VAL A 321 -0.64 2.39 -18.00
C VAL A 321 -1.09 2.76 -16.59
N VAL A 322 -0.55 2.05 -15.59
CA VAL A 322 -0.80 2.28 -14.16
C VAL A 322 0.43 2.92 -13.55
N ILE A 323 0.26 4.09 -12.97
CA ILE A 323 1.37 4.91 -12.44
C ILE A 323 1.07 5.22 -10.97
N THR A 324 1.93 4.75 -10.09
CA THR A 324 1.92 5.07 -8.66
C THR A 324 2.94 6.17 -8.34
N LYS A 325 3.14 6.47 -7.08
CA LYS A 325 4.19 7.39 -6.63
C LYS A 325 5.60 6.90 -6.97
N GLU A 326 5.82 5.60 -7.01
CA GLU A 326 7.14 4.99 -7.12
C GLU A 326 7.33 4.17 -8.39
N ASN A 327 6.25 3.64 -8.96
CA ASN A 327 6.31 2.70 -10.08
C ASN A 327 5.42 3.11 -11.24
N THR A 328 5.81 2.69 -12.44
CA THR A 328 5.00 2.76 -13.67
C THR A 328 4.92 1.37 -14.28
N THR A 329 3.71 0.87 -14.47
CA THR A 329 3.41 -0.43 -15.10
C THR A 329 2.73 -0.19 -16.45
N ILE A 330 3.34 -0.68 -17.51
CA ILE A 330 2.77 -0.70 -18.87
C ILE A 330 2.14 -2.08 -19.07
N VAL A 331 0.87 -2.11 -19.39
CA VAL A 331 0.08 -3.34 -19.57
C VAL A 331 -0.36 -3.43 -21.02
N ASP A 332 -0.06 -4.55 -21.66
CA ASP A 332 -0.44 -4.84 -23.03
C ASP A 332 0.05 -3.76 -24.02
N GLY A 333 1.37 -3.64 -24.12
CA GLY A 333 2.03 -2.75 -25.07
C GLY A 333 1.79 -3.18 -26.51
N ALA A 334 1.60 -2.21 -27.41
CA ALA A 334 1.27 -2.45 -28.82
C ALA A 334 2.50 -2.82 -29.69
N GLY A 335 3.63 -3.17 -29.09
CA GLY A 335 4.85 -3.58 -29.79
C GLY A 335 4.70 -4.91 -30.52
N ASP A 336 5.48 -5.07 -31.60
CA ASP A 336 5.50 -6.31 -32.34
C ASP A 336 6.21 -7.42 -31.56
N LYS A 337 5.53 -8.55 -31.34
CA LYS A 337 6.04 -9.69 -30.55
C LYS A 337 7.38 -10.24 -31.09
N ALA A 338 7.59 -10.23 -32.42
CA ALA A 338 8.84 -10.70 -33.00
C ALA A 338 10.00 -9.75 -32.64
N THR A 339 9.76 -8.45 -32.66
CA THR A 339 10.73 -7.42 -32.27
C THR A 339 11.05 -7.48 -30.78
N ILE A 340 10.04 -7.67 -29.91
CA ILE A 340 10.23 -7.86 -28.45
C ILE A 340 11.09 -9.10 -28.21
N LYS A 341 10.78 -10.24 -28.87
CA LYS A 341 11.55 -11.48 -28.74
C LYS A 341 13.00 -11.33 -29.23
N ALA A 342 13.21 -10.59 -30.33
CA ALA A 342 14.55 -10.28 -30.82
C ALA A 342 15.34 -9.46 -29.78
N ARG A 343 14.71 -8.49 -29.12
CA ARG A 343 15.33 -7.67 -28.07
C ARG A 343 15.68 -8.52 -26.83
N VAL A 344 14.78 -9.39 -26.40
CA VAL A 344 15.04 -10.37 -25.33
C VAL A 344 16.27 -11.23 -25.63
N ASN A 345 16.37 -11.76 -26.85
CA ASN A 345 17.53 -12.56 -27.27
C ASN A 345 18.82 -11.74 -27.32
N GLN A 346 18.75 -10.48 -27.73
CA GLN A 346 19.90 -9.56 -27.70
C GLN A 346 20.39 -9.35 -26.27
N ILE A 347 19.50 -9.10 -25.30
CA ILE A 347 19.89 -8.94 -23.89
C ILE A 347 20.50 -10.25 -23.33
N LYS A 348 19.95 -11.43 -23.69
CA LYS A 348 20.55 -12.73 -23.30
C LYS A 348 21.97 -12.87 -23.82
N SER A 349 22.24 -12.51 -25.07
CA SER A 349 23.58 -12.55 -25.64
C SER A 349 24.53 -11.54 -24.97
N GLN A 350 24.02 -10.39 -24.53
CA GLN A 350 24.79 -9.41 -23.76
C GLN A 350 25.16 -9.96 -22.37
N ILE A 351 24.25 -10.70 -21.70
CA ILE A 351 24.53 -11.37 -20.42
C ILE A 351 25.67 -12.40 -20.58
N GLU A 352 25.60 -13.23 -21.64
CA GLU A 352 26.64 -14.24 -21.92
C GLU A 352 28.01 -13.61 -22.23
N ALA A 353 28.03 -12.45 -22.87
CA ALA A 353 29.24 -11.72 -23.22
C ALA A 353 29.80 -10.85 -22.08
N SER A 354 29.02 -10.58 -21.04
CA SER A 354 29.39 -9.71 -19.94
C SER A 354 30.43 -10.38 -19.03
N THR A 355 31.48 -9.62 -18.69
CA THR A 355 32.52 -10.05 -17.73
C THR A 355 32.41 -9.37 -16.37
N SER A 356 31.50 -8.40 -16.23
CA SER A 356 31.26 -7.65 -15.00
C SER A 356 30.04 -8.24 -14.29
N GLU A 357 30.22 -8.67 -13.05
CA GLU A 357 29.13 -9.20 -12.20
C GLU A 357 27.98 -8.19 -12.05
N PHE A 358 28.33 -6.91 -11.84
CA PHE A 358 27.37 -5.83 -11.70
C PHE A 358 26.58 -5.55 -13.02
N ASP A 359 27.25 -5.59 -14.17
CA ASP A 359 26.57 -5.39 -15.45
C ASP A 359 25.71 -6.60 -15.80
N THR A 360 26.15 -7.79 -15.47
CA THR A 360 25.38 -9.03 -15.61
C THR A 360 24.09 -8.98 -14.78
N GLU A 361 24.18 -8.58 -13.50
CA GLU A 361 23.02 -8.39 -12.64
C GLU A 361 22.00 -7.39 -13.25
N LYS A 362 22.46 -6.25 -13.75
CA LYS A 362 21.60 -5.23 -14.35
C LYS A 362 20.98 -5.64 -15.69
N LEU A 363 21.68 -6.44 -16.47
CA LEU A 363 21.16 -7.04 -17.69
C LEU A 363 20.09 -8.12 -17.36
N GLN A 364 20.32 -8.91 -16.31
CA GLN A 364 19.32 -9.88 -15.83
C GLN A 364 18.05 -9.20 -15.33
N GLU A 365 18.16 -8.11 -14.55
CA GLU A 365 17.05 -7.29 -14.13
C GLU A 365 16.25 -6.76 -15.33
N ARG A 366 16.91 -6.24 -16.35
CA ARG A 366 16.28 -5.77 -17.59
C ARG A 366 15.58 -6.90 -18.35
N LEU A 367 16.23 -8.06 -18.43
CA LEU A 367 15.68 -9.25 -19.07
C LEU A 367 14.39 -9.68 -18.37
N ALA A 368 14.40 -9.76 -17.03
CA ALA A 368 13.25 -10.14 -16.23
C ALA A 368 12.06 -9.18 -16.46
N LYS A 369 12.32 -7.87 -16.47
CA LYS A 369 11.29 -6.84 -16.71
C LYS A 369 10.67 -6.92 -18.11
N LEU A 370 11.46 -7.24 -19.14
CA LEU A 370 10.96 -7.30 -20.52
C LEU A 370 10.35 -8.67 -20.89
N ALA A 371 10.90 -9.75 -20.36
CA ALA A 371 10.49 -11.12 -20.71
C ALA A 371 9.37 -11.68 -19.83
N GLY A 372 9.18 -11.13 -18.63
CA GLY A 372 8.22 -11.63 -17.64
C GLY A 372 6.75 -11.34 -17.98
N GLY A 373 6.48 -10.32 -18.80
CA GLY A 373 5.13 -9.86 -19.06
C GLY A 373 4.42 -9.31 -17.82
N VAL A 374 3.11 -9.12 -17.93
CA VAL A 374 2.23 -8.71 -16.82
C VAL A 374 1.07 -9.70 -16.72
N ALA A 375 0.86 -10.26 -15.53
CA ALA A 375 -0.36 -11.01 -15.26
C ALA A 375 -1.47 -10.04 -14.87
N VAL A 376 -2.62 -10.12 -15.53
CA VAL A 376 -3.79 -9.29 -15.26
C VAL A 376 -4.87 -10.17 -14.64
N ILE A 377 -5.24 -9.89 -13.40
CA ILE A 377 -6.39 -10.52 -12.75
C ILE A 377 -7.62 -9.64 -13.05
N LYS A 378 -8.52 -10.17 -13.89
CA LYS A 378 -9.79 -9.51 -14.22
C LYS A 378 -10.85 -9.95 -13.22
N VAL A 379 -11.32 -9.02 -12.41
CA VAL A 379 -12.28 -9.28 -11.33
C VAL A 379 -13.71 -9.12 -11.86
N GLY A 380 -14.47 -10.19 -11.82
CA GLY A 380 -15.87 -10.22 -12.20
C GLY A 380 -16.81 -10.42 -11.01
N ALA A 381 -17.96 -9.76 -11.04
CA ALA A 381 -19.04 -9.93 -10.08
C ALA A 381 -20.39 -9.56 -10.69
N ALA A 382 -21.48 -9.92 -10.00
CA ALA A 382 -22.83 -9.63 -10.47
C ALA A 382 -23.23 -8.15 -10.28
N THR A 383 -22.65 -7.47 -9.31
CA THR A 383 -22.91 -6.06 -9.00
C THR A 383 -21.63 -5.26 -8.87
N GLU A 384 -21.69 -3.96 -9.11
CA GLU A 384 -20.57 -3.05 -8.97
C GLU A 384 -20.01 -3.00 -7.54
N THR A 385 -20.89 -3.05 -6.54
CA THR A 385 -20.51 -3.05 -5.11
C THR A 385 -19.71 -4.32 -4.76
N GLU A 386 -20.17 -5.50 -5.21
CA GLU A 386 -19.48 -6.77 -5.02
C GLU A 386 -18.13 -6.78 -5.74
N MET A 387 -18.08 -6.25 -6.97
CA MET A 387 -16.87 -6.17 -7.76
C MET A 387 -15.80 -5.31 -7.09
N LYS A 388 -16.17 -4.15 -6.57
CA LYS A 388 -15.27 -3.25 -5.83
C LYS A 388 -14.73 -3.92 -4.55
N GLU A 389 -15.60 -4.57 -3.78
CA GLU A 389 -15.19 -5.29 -2.58
C GLU A 389 -14.22 -6.43 -2.91
N LYS A 390 -14.56 -7.23 -3.92
CA LYS A 390 -13.72 -8.35 -4.37
C LYS A 390 -12.37 -7.88 -4.91
N LYS A 391 -12.34 -6.74 -5.62
CA LYS A 391 -11.10 -6.12 -6.12
C LYS A 391 -10.19 -5.70 -4.97
N LEU A 392 -10.70 -4.99 -3.97
CA LEU A 392 -9.92 -4.60 -2.79
C LEU A 392 -9.33 -5.82 -2.07
N ARG A 393 -10.12 -6.87 -1.90
CA ARG A 393 -9.69 -8.13 -1.28
C ARG A 393 -8.59 -8.85 -2.07
N ILE A 394 -8.63 -8.80 -3.40
CA ILE A 394 -7.58 -9.35 -4.27
C ILE A 394 -6.32 -8.49 -4.19
N ASP A 395 -6.45 -7.16 -4.18
CA ASP A 395 -5.33 -6.22 -4.03
C ASP A 395 -4.57 -6.50 -2.71
N ASP A 396 -5.31 -6.66 -1.58
CA ASP A 396 -4.74 -7.00 -0.28
C ASP A 396 -4.03 -8.36 -0.29
N ALA A 397 -4.67 -9.37 -0.89
CA ALA A 397 -4.08 -10.71 -0.99
C ALA A 397 -2.79 -10.75 -1.83
N LEU A 398 -2.74 -9.97 -2.91
CA LEU A 398 -1.52 -9.80 -3.72
C LEU A 398 -0.40 -9.12 -2.91
N ALA A 399 -0.73 -8.05 -2.18
CA ALA A 399 0.23 -7.33 -1.36
C ALA A 399 0.77 -8.23 -0.23
N ALA A 400 -0.12 -8.94 0.48
CA ALA A 400 0.24 -9.90 1.52
C ALA A 400 1.15 -11.01 0.97
N THR A 401 0.84 -11.53 -0.22
CA THR A 401 1.63 -12.60 -0.85
C THR A 401 3.03 -12.10 -1.23
N LYS A 402 3.15 -10.91 -1.82
CA LYS A 402 4.44 -10.27 -2.11
C LYS A 402 5.25 -10.05 -0.83
N ALA A 403 4.62 -9.52 0.23
CA ALA A 403 5.27 -9.32 1.52
C ALA A 403 5.79 -10.63 2.14
N ALA A 404 5.08 -11.74 1.92
CA ALA A 404 5.48 -13.05 2.40
C ALA A 404 6.65 -13.64 1.59
N VAL A 405 6.67 -13.43 0.30
CA VAL A 405 7.81 -13.85 -0.56
C VAL A 405 9.07 -13.07 -0.17
N GLU A 406 8.95 -11.77 0.18
CA GLU A 406 10.08 -10.92 0.56
C GLU A 406 10.69 -11.28 1.93
N GLU A 407 9.88 -11.51 2.96
CA GLU A 407 10.37 -11.67 4.35
C GLU A 407 9.93 -12.99 5.00
N GLY A 408 9.30 -13.89 4.26
CA GLY A 408 8.78 -15.14 4.79
C GLY A 408 7.43 -14.99 5.50
N SER A 409 7.00 -16.06 6.12
CA SER A 409 5.72 -16.17 6.84
C SER A 409 5.90 -16.66 8.26
N VAL A 410 4.95 -16.30 9.12
CA VAL A 410 4.86 -16.69 10.53
C VAL A 410 3.48 -17.29 10.81
N ALA A 411 3.31 -17.86 12.00
CA ALA A 411 2.01 -18.34 12.47
C ALA A 411 0.99 -17.20 12.49
N GLY A 412 -0.10 -17.36 11.75
CA GLY A 412 -1.12 -16.33 11.56
C GLY A 412 -2.08 -16.16 12.74
N GLY A 413 -3.11 -15.33 12.52
CA GLY A 413 -4.16 -15.10 13.50
C GLY A 413 -3.70 -14.43 14.80
N GLY A 414 -2.60 -13.65 14.74
CA GLY A 414 -2.01 -12.97 15.91
C GLY A 414 -1.12 -13.86 16.79
N VAL A 415 -0.95 -15.13 16.44
CA VAL A 415 -0.14 -16.09 17.24
C VAL A 415 1.34 -15.72 17.22
N ALA A 416 1.87 -15.19 16.12
CA ALA A 416 3.26 -14.74 16.03
C ALA A 416 3.61 -13.68 17.10
N LEU A 417 2.66 -12.79 17.42
CA LEU A 417 2.83 -11.78 18.48
C LEU A 417 2.78 -12.42 19.88
N LEU A 418 1.93 -13.42 20.11
CA LEU A 418 1.92 -14.18 21.37
C LEU A 418 3.23 -14.94 21.57
N ASN A 419 3.82 -15.48 20.50
CA ASN A 419 5.10 -16.19 20.55
C ASN A 419 6.27 -15.27 20.95
N ALA A 420 6.13 -13.96 20.83
CA ALA A 420 7.13 -12.99 21.28
C ALA A 420 7.05 -12.68 22.79
N ILE A 421 5.96 -13.03 23.48
CA ILE A 421 5.74 -12.73 24.90
C ILE A 421 6.87 -13.28 25.80
N PRO A 422 7.36 -14.53 25.65
CA PRO A 422 8.45 -15.04 26.49
C PRO A 422 9.73 -14.20 26.40
N SER A 423 10.13 -13.80 25.18
CA SER A 423 11.33 -12.96 24.95
C SER A 423 11.18 -11.56 25.56
N VAL A 424 9.99 -10.96 25.46
CA VAL A 424 9.70 -9.65 26.04
C VAL A 424 9.60 -9.74 27.58
N ASN A 425 9.11 -10.85 28.14
CA ASN A 425 9.13 -11.11 29.59
C ASN A 425 10.56 -11.23 30.12
N ALA A 426 11.46 -11.92 29.42
CA ALA A 426 12.87 -11.98 29.78
C ALA A 426 13.52 -10.58 29.81
N LEU A 427 13.17 -9.72 28.85
CA LEU A 427 13.59 -8.31 28.84
C LEU A 427 13.03 -7.55 30.05
N LEU A 428 11.76 -7.78 30.44
CA LEU A 428 11.13 -7.16 31.61
C LEU A 428 11.88 -7.50 32.88
N GLU A 429 12.28 -8.75 33.07
CA GLU A 429 13.04 -9.20 34.24
C GLU A 429 14.44 -8.58 34.29
N ALA A 430 15.11 -8.45 33.15
CA ALA A 430 16.45 -7.86 33.03
C ALA A 430 16.49 -6.33 33.15
N THR A 431 15.36 -5.64 33.07
CA THR A 431 15.27 -4.19 33.17
C THR A 431 15.20 -3.77 34.64
N GLU A 432 15.87 -2.70 35.06
CA GLU A 432 15.87 -2.21 36.43
C GLU A 432 14.87 -1.08 36.67
N ASP A 433 14.80 -0.12 35.77
CA ASP A 433 13.97 1.06 35.89
C ASP A 433 12.46 0.74 35.85
N GLN A 434 11.68 1.29 36.81
CA GLN A 434 10.26 0.94 36.96
C GLN A 434 9.37 1.52 35.86
N ASP A 435 9.67 2.73 35.39
CA ASP A 435 8.91 3.34 34.29
C ASP A 435 9.23 2.67 32.96
N GLU A 436 10.46 2.23 32.76
CA GLU A 436 10.86 1.41 31.62
C GLU A 436 10.18 0.04 31.65
N LYS A 437 10.12 -0.63 32.82
CA LYS A 437 9.31 -1.86 33.02
C LYS A 437 7.85 -1.64 32.68
N THR A 438 7.31 -0.48 33.04
CA THR A 438 5.93 -0.13 32.72
C THR A 438 5.73 -0.07 31.21
N GLY A 439 6.66 0.52 30.46
CA GLY A 439 6.63 0.52 29.00
C GLY A 439 6.65 -0.90 28.41
N ILE A 440 7.47 -1.79 28.94
CA ILE A 440 7.53 -3.19 28.51
C ILE A 440 6.21 -3.92 28.82
N ARG A 441 5.61 -3.72 29.99
CA ARG A 441 4.30 -4.33 30.35
C ARG A 441 3.17 -3.85 29.44
N ILE A 442 3.19 -2.58 29.00
CA ILE A 442 2.22 -2.04 28.04
C ILE A 442 2.29 -2.85 26.73
N VAL A 443 3.51 -3.10 26.22
CA VAL A 443 3.70 -3.91 25.00
C VAL A 443 3.23 -5.34 25.20
N LEU A 444 3.58 -5.99 26.32
CA LEU A 444 3.13 -7.36 26.62
C LEU A 444 1.60 -7.51 26.54
N LYS A 445 0.85 -6.54 27.08
CA LYS A 445 -0.62 -6.54 26.96
C LYS A 445 -1.09 -6.30 25.54
N ALA A 446 -0.44 -5.40 24.81
CA ALA A 446 -0.81 -5.11 23.42
C ALA A 446 -0.58 -6.32 22.50
N LEU A 447 0.44 -7.15 22.75
CA LEU A 447 0.70 -8.35 21.95
C LEU A 447 -0.42 -9.41 22.04
N GLU A 448 -1.27 -9.37 23.08
CA GLU A 448 -2.42 -10.25 23.22
C GLU A 448 -3.66 -9.78 22.43
N GLU A 449 -3.76 -8.48 22.14
CA GLU A 449 -4.99 -7.87 21.63
C GLU A 449 -5.44 -8.38 20.25
N PRO A 450 -4.58 -8.72 19.29
CA PRO A 450 -5.05 -9.30 18.03
C PRO A 450 -5.82 -10.61 18.22
N VAL A 451 -5.29 -11.55 19.00
CA VAL A 451 -5.99 -12.81 19.30
C VAL A 451 -7.26 -12.55 20.10
N ARG A 452 -7.22 -11.63 21.08
CA ARG A 452 -8.37 -11.24 21.89
C ARG A 452 -9.49 -10.66 21.03
N GLN A 453 -9.16 -9.80 20.09
CA GLN A 453 -10.14 -9.18 19.19
C GLN A 453 -10.75 -10.19 18.21
N ILE A 454 -9.94 -11.08 17.63
CA ILE A 454 -10.42 -12.17 16.75
C ILE A 454 -11.39 -13.07 17.53
N ALA A 455 -11.05 -13.44 18.76
CA ALA A 455 -11.93 -14.21 19.64
C ALA A 455 -13.25 -13.49 19.89
N LYS A 456 -13.20 -12.19 20.23
CA LYS A 456 -14.38 -11.35 20.45
C LYS A 456 -15.27 -11.28 19.20
N ASN A 457 -14.69 -11.11 18.02
CA ASN A 457 -15.44 -11.08 16.77
C ASN A 457 -16.08 -12.45 16.44
N ALA A 458 -15.46 -13.54 16.95
CA ALA A 458 -16.02 -14.89 16.86
C ALA A 458 -17.06 -15.22 17.95
N GLY A 459 -17.28 -14.32 18.92
CA GLY A 459 -18.17 -14.56 20.04
C GLY A 459 -17.59 -15.47 21.13
N LEU A 460 -16.25 -15.57 21.19
CA LEU A 460 -15.52 -16.43 22.13
C LEU A 460 -14.77 -15.61 23.19
N GLU A 461 -14.43 -16.25 24.32
CA GLU A 461 -13.66 -15.63 25.41
C GLU A 461 -12.14 -15.69 25.12
N GLY A 462 -11.57 -14.57 24.69
CA GLY A 462 -10.18 -14.46 24.26
C GLY A 462 -9.17 -14.78 25.37
N SER A 463 -9.47 -14.45 26.62
CA SER A 463 -8.55 -14.67 27.75
C SER A 463 -8.27 -16.16 27.98
N VAL A 464 -9.27 -17.03 27.81
CA VAL A 464 -9.12 -18.48 27.91
C VAL A 464 -8.26 -19.03 26.80
N ILE A 465 -8.51 -18.56 25.58
CA ILE A 465 -7.77 -19.00 24.39
C ILE A 465 -6.30 -18.58 24.48
N ILE A 466 -6.02 -17.31 24.82
CA ILE A 466 -4.66 -16.79 24.99
C ILE A 466 -3.91 -17.58 26.06
N ASN A 467 -4.53 -17.78 27.22
CA ASN A 467 -3.91 -18.57 28.30
C ASN A 467 -3.56 -20.00 27.85
N SER A 468 -4.45 -20.67 27.13
CA SER A 468 -4.20 -22.00 26.57
C SER A 468 -3.03 -22.04 25.60
N ILE A 469 -2.95 -21.03 24.70
CA ILE A 469 -1.86 -20.92 23.73
C ILE A 469 -0.52 -20.67 24.44
N VAL A 470 -0.45 -19.67 25.30
CA VAL A 470 0.78 -19.31 26.03
C VAL A 470 1.24 -20.42 26.94
N SER A 471 0.32 -21.09 27.68
CA SER A 471 0.63 -22.21 28.59
C SER A 471 1.12 -23.45 27.85
N SER A 472 0.81 -23.62 26.56
CA SER A 472 1.31 -24.75 25.76
C SER A 472 2.82 -24.72 25.58
N GLY A 473 3.44 -23.54 25.63
CA GLY A 473 4.87 -23.33 25.39
C GLY A 473 5.35 -23.68 23.97
N LYS A 474 4.44 -23.99 23.06
CA LYS A 474 4.75 -24.40 21.68
C LYS A 474 4.70 -23.21 20.74
N VAL A 475 5.79 -22.94 20.02
CA VAL A 475 5.82 -21.94 18.95
C VAL A 475 4.90 -22.37 17.81
N GLY A 476 4.06 -21.44 17.32
CA GLY A 476 3.12 -21.71 16.22
C GLY A 476 1.83 -22.45 16.62
N TYR A 477 1.67 -22.84 17.87
CA TYR A 477 0.41 -23.39 18.37
C TYR A 477 -0.60 -22.27 18.61
N GLY A 478 -1.80 -22.42 18.06
CA GLY A 478 -2.83 -21.40 18.10
C GLY A 478 -4.24 -21.95 18.05
N PHE A 479 -5.21 -21.06 17.85
CA PHE A 479 -6.62 -21.41 17.77
C PHE A 479 -7.19 -21.01 16.40
N ASN A 480 -7.74 -21.98 15.68
CA ASN A 480 -8.44 -21.76 14.42
C ASN A 480 -9.87 -21.29 14.71
N PHE A 481 -10.11 -19.98 14.59
CA PHE A 481 -11.41 -19.37 14.89
C PHE A 481 -12.52 -19.71 13.88
N ALA A 482 -12.17 -20.19 12.69
CA ALA A 482 -13.15 -20.65 11.71
C ALA A 482 -13.73 -22.01 12.09
N LYS A 483 -12.88 -22.93 12.57
CA LYS A 483 -13.25 -24.30 12.95
C LYS A 483 -13.41 -24.51 14.45
N GLU A 484 -13.03 -23.51 15.26
CA GLU A 484 -13.08 -23.52 16.75
C GLU A 484 -12.25 -24.65 17.37
N GLU A 485 -11.04 -24.88 16.86
CA GLU A 485 -10.12 -25.91 17.32
C GLU A 485 -8.69 -25.39 17.54
N TYR A 486 -7.97 -26.01 18.46
CA TYR A 486 -6.55 -25.73 18.68
C TYR A 486 -5.69 -26.52 17.69
N VAL A 487 -4.80 -25.83 16.97
CA VAL A 487 -3.98 -26.41 15.90
C VAL A 487 -2.57 -25.83 15.88
N MET A 488 -1.66 -26.49 15.18
CA MET A 488 -0.43 -25.87 14.70
C MET A 488 -0.81 -25.01 13.49
N MET A 489 -0.64 -23.69 13.60
CA MET A 489 -1.17 -22.72 12.64
C MET A 489 -0.58 -22.93 11.23
N ALA A 490 0.72 -23.23 11.14
CA ALA A 490 1.37 -23.48 9.86
C ALA A 490 0.84 -24.75 9.17
N GLU A 491 0.63 -25.84 9.93
CA GLU A 491 0.05 -27.10 9.40
C GLU A 491 -1.39 -26.91 8.94
N ALA A 492 -2.15 -26.07 9.65
CA ALA A 492 -3.51 -25.70 9.29
C ALA A 492 -3.59 -24.69 8.13
N GLY A 493 -2.43 -24.24 7.62
CA GLY A 493 -2.35 -23.25 6.53
C GLY A 493 -2.64 -21.81 6.96
N ILE A 494 -2.74 -21.52 8.27
CA ILE A 494 -3.04 -20.18 8.80
C ILE A 494 -1.72 -19.45 9.01
N LEU A 495 -1.32 -18.66 8.01
CA LEU A 495 -0.05 -17.96 7.93
C LEU A 495 -0.27 -16.46 7.73
N ASP A 496 0.53 -15.64 8.40
CA ASP A 496 0.62 -14.20 8.16
C ASP A 496 2.01 -13.85 7.60
N PRO A 497 2.13 -12.88 6.69
CA PRO A 497 3.44 -12.40 6.24
C PRO A 497 4.21 -11.77 7.40
N THR A 498 5.49 -12.11 7.52
CA THR A 498 6.39 -11.56 8.56
C THR A 498 6.47 -10.04 8.46
N LYS A 499 6.60 -9.52 7.25
CA LYS A 499 6.65 -8.08 6.95
C LYS A 499 5.41 -7.35 7.45
N VAL A 500 4.22 -7.92 7.23
CA VAL A 500 2.93 -7.37 7.69
C VAL A 500 2.88 -7.31 9.21
N THR A 501 3.15 -8.43 9.89
CA THR A 501 3.08 -8.53 11.36
C THR A 501 4.06 -7.57 12.05
N ARG A 502 5.32 -7.50 11.58
CA ARG A 502 6.31 -6.59 12.19
C ARG A 502 6.02 -5.12 11.92
N SER A 503 5.62 -4.77 10.68
CA SER A 503 5.34 -3.38 10.31
C SER A 503 4.12 -2.84 11.05
N ALA A 504 3.09 -3.68 11.26
CA ALA A 504 1.93 -3.31 12.06
C ALA A 504 2.33 -2.94 13.50
N LEU A 505 3.17 -3.74 14.16
CA LEU A 505 3.65 -3.46 15.52
C LEU A 505 4.57 -2.22 15.56
N GLU A 506 5.46 -2.06 14.59
CA GLU A 506 6.41 -0.96 14.49
C GLU A 506 5.69 0.38 14.31
N ASN A 507 4.78 0.47 13.34
CA ASN A 507 4.02 1.69 13.07
C ASN A 507 3.07 2.04 14.24
N ALA A 508 2.39 1.04 14.79
CA ALA A 508 1.53 1.22 15.96
C ALA A 508 2.30 1.80 17.16
N SER A 509 3.47 1.25 17.46
CA SER A 509 4.29 1.69 18.59
C SER A 509 4.88 3.08 18.38
N SER A 510 5.26 3.42 17.16
CA SER A 510 5.79 4.74 16.80
C SER A 510 4.79 5.85 17.12
N VAL A 511 3.56 5.73 16.62
CA VAL A 511 2.51 6.74 16.86
C VAL A 511 2.05 6.71 18.32
N ALA A 512 1.86 5.52 18.91
CA ALA A 512 1.48 5.42 20.33
C ALA A 512 2.49 6.11 21.25
N ALA A 513 3.79 5.96 21.00
CA ALA A 513 4.84 6.60 21.78
C ALA A 513 4.80 8.15 21.66
N MET A 514 4.43 8.69 20.50
CA MET A 514 4.23 10.14 20.34
C MET A 514 2.98 10.63 21.08
N VAL A 515 1.88 9.91 20.97
CA VAL A 515 0.63 10.21 21.68
C VAL A 515 0.85 10.24 23.20
N LEU A 516 1.56 9.26 23.76
CA LEU A 516 1.83 9.16 25.19
C LEU A 516 2.73 10.31 25.71
N THR A 517 3.55 10.91 24.86
CA THR A 517 4.42 12.04 25.22
C THR A 517 3.79 13.40 24.92
N THR A 518 2.56 13.45 24.41
CA THR A 518 1.84 14.67 24.09
C THR A 518 1.13 15.23 25.34
N GLU A 519 1.29 16.55 25.59
CA GLU A 519 0.72 17.22 26.74
C GLU A 519 -0.25 18.35 26.36
N SER A 520 -0.19 18.87 25.13
CA SER A 520 -1.08 19.93 24.67
C SER A 520 -1.53 19.71 23.23
N LEU A 521 -2.76 20.16 22.92
CA LEU A 521 -3.32 20.17 21.58
C LEU A 521 -3.70 21.56 21.17
N ILE A 522 -3.43 21.92 19.92
CA ILE A 522 -3.68 23.24 19.36
C ILE A 522 -4.49 23.07 18.07
N THR A 523 -5.64 23.73 17.99
CA THR A 523 -6.48 23.75 16.79
C THR A 523 -6.92 25.16 16.43
N ASP A 524 -7.38 25.36 15.22
CA ASP A 524 -8.02 26.62 14.82
C ASP A 524 -9.42 26.71 15.47
N ILE A 525 -9.81 27.91 15.87
CA ILE A 525 -11.20 28.15 16.25
C ILE A 525 -12.01 28.22 14.96
N PRO A 526 -13.06 27.39 14.81
CA PRO A 526 -13.93 27.46 13.66
C PRO A 526 -14.48 28.87 13.47
N ASP A 527 -14.36 29.43 12.28
CA ASP A 527 -14.98 30.71 11.92
C ASP A 527 -16.14 30.43 10.96
N PRO A 528 -17.37 30.37 11.48
CA PRO A 528 -18.56 30.05 10.66
C PRO A 528 -18.74 31.00 9.47
N ALA A 529 -18.24 32.23 9.56
CA ALA A 529 -18.33 33.22 8.49
C ALA A 529 -17.29 32.92 7.39
N ALA A 530 -16.06 32.52 7.77
CA ALA A 530 -15.03 32.12 6.82
C ALA A 530 -15.36 30.78 6.14
N ASP A 531 -15.90 29.83 6.89
CA ASP A 531 -16.33 28.51 6.37
C ASP A 531 -17.52 28.65 5.40
N ALA A 532 -18.51 29.51 5.73
CA ALA A 532 -19.61 29.82 4.83
C ALA A 532 -19.15 30.56 3.56
N ALA A 533 -18.17 31.46 3.67
CA ALA A 533 -17.59 32.17 2.53
C ALA A 533 -16.78 31.21 1.62
N ALA A 534 -16.03 30.28 2.21
CA ALA A 534 -15.29 29.24 1.47
C ALA A 534 -16.26 28.29 0.74
N ALA A 535 -17.32 27.84 1.41
CA ALA A 535 -18.37 27.01 0.81
C ALA A 535 -19.10 27.76 -0.33
N ALA A 536 -19.41 29.05 -0.15
CA ALA A 536 -20.04 29.88 -1.18
C ALA A 536 -19.11 30.12 -2.38
N ALA A 537 -17.79 30.29 -2.15
CA ALA A 537 -16.79 30.41 -3.21
C ALA A 537 -16.65 29.12 -4.02
N MET A 538 -16.67 27.96 -3.36
CA MET A 538 -16.66 26.64 -4.05
C MET A 538 -17.97 26.41 -4.83
N ALA A 539 -19.12 26.81 -4.30
CA ALA A 539 -20.40 26.70 -4.99
C ALA A 539 -20.49 27.63 -6.23
N GLN A 540 -19.87 28.81 -6.18
CA GLN A 540 -19.81 29.74 -7.31
C GLN A 540 -18.77 29.34 -8.36
N GLY A 541 -17.69 28.63 -7.97
CA GLY A 541 -16.72 28.06 -8.90
C GLY A 541 -17.19 26.81 -9.66
N GLY A 542 -18.23 26.12 -9.16
CA GLY A 542 -18.83 24.93 -9.80
C GLY A 542 -20.00 25.21 -10.77
N GLY A 543 -20.32 26.46 -11.02
CA GLY A 543 -21.48 26.90 -11.81
C GLY A 543 -21.18 27.39 -13.22
N MET A 544 -20.04 27.06 -13.77
CA MET A 544 -19.77 27.31 -15.19
C MET A 544 -19.22 26.05 -15.84
N TYR A 545 -20.11 25.14 -16.17
CA TYR A 545 -20.06 24.28 -17.38
C TYR A 545 -21.36 23.47 -17.45
#